data_22b41a442d8cff562c386ad70cc01b03
#
_entry.id   22b41a442d8cff562c386ad70cc01b03
#
_cell.length_a   1.000
_cell.length_b   1.000
_cell.length_c   1.000
_cell.angle_alpha   90.00
_cell.angle_beta   90.00
_cell.angle_gamma   90.00
#
_symmetry.space_group_name_H-M   'P 1'
#
loop_
_entity.id
_entity.type
_entity.pdbx_description
1 polymer ?
#
loop_
_entity_poly.entity_id
_entity_poly.type
_entity_poly.pdbx_seq_one_letter_code
_entity_poly.pdbx_strand_id
1 'polypeptide(L)'
;EPFDSAQKPWAERFGFDHCQFLTGGSTMGIHTGLSLLCAPGEQVLVDRNCHRAVFNAMALLDLEPVYLERPWLEQENLIGPITPEQVEFSLKTHPNVKTVCITSPTYAGVLSDIGAISPVVHAHGARLFVDGAHGAHLPFLGLTPFAGADGVVVSAHKTLPALGQAALLFTNGIDLDRVRRMASVFGTSSPSYPILASMDAARAWLEGDGARAYRQTALRVAQLRSRFPSLTGDLSLDPARLTLNVQDGPSFARSLEEQNIFPEMEDGGHVVFICTPQDLEENFDRLERALEGMEDRMGPCPPLPSPPLPERACSLREALFAPTQLVPLYQSAGRVSAAQIAPYPPGVPVVAPGERISEKELAYFRKIGYNSTDIPVIVSSSGDF
;
A
#
# COMPACT_ATOMS: atom_id res chain seq x y z
N GLU A 1 -26.38 -18.74 3.00
CA GLU A 1 -25.51 -19.48 2.08
C GLU A 1 -24.10 -19.64 2.66
N PRO A 2 -23.31 -20.66 2.25
CA PRO A 2 -22.00 -20.92 2.86
C PRO A 2 -21.05 -19.72 2.87
N PHE A 3 -21.05 -18.93 1.79
CA PHE A 3 -20.18 -17.74 1.70
C PHE A 3 -20.59 -16.64 2.68
N ASP A 4 -21.88 -16.41 2.88
CA ASP A 4 -22.37 -15.40 3.82
C ASP A 4 -21.99 -15.76 5.26
N SER A 5 -22.10 -17.06 5.59
CA SER A 5 -21.70 -17.58 6.89
C SER A 5 -20.22 -17.43 7.15
N ALA A 6 -19.37 -17.59 6.12
CA ALA A 6 -17.92 -17.43 6.22
C ALA A 6 -17.48 -15.95 6.28
N GLN A 7 -18.18 -15.05 5.61
CA GLN A 7 -17.85 -13.63 5.51
C GLN A 7 -18.27 -12.82 6.75
N LYS A 8 -19.40 -13.19 7.37
CA LYS A 8 -19.95 -12.47 8.52
C LYS A 8 -18.97 -12.34 9.70
N PRO A 9 -18.29 -13.39 10.19
CA PRO A 9 -17.32 -13.25 11.27
C PRO A 9 -16.12 -12.34 10.93
N TRP A 10 -15.73 -12.27 9.65
CA TRP A 10 -14.71 -11.32 9.20
C TRP A 10 -15.20 -9.87 9.34
N ALA A 11 -16.44 -9.58 8.90
CA ALA A 11 -17.02 -8.25 9.04
C ALA A 11 -17.10 -7.84 10.53
N GLU A 12 -17.57 -8.73 11.40
CA GLU A 12 -17.64 -8.51 12.85
C GLU A 12 -16.24 -8.25 13.46
N ARG A 13 -15.21 -9.02 13.06
CA ARG A 13 -13.84 -8.84 13.56
C ARG A 13 -13.24 -7.49 13.16
N PHE A 14 -13.53 -7.01 11.97
CA PHE A 14 -13.03 -5.74 11.46
C PHE A 14 -13.91 -4.53 11.82
N GLY A 15 -15.12 -4.77 12.37
CA GLY A 15 -16.05 -3.71 12.76
C GLY A 15 -16.77 -3.07 11.57
N PHE A 16 -17.12 -3.87 10.56
CA PHE A 16 -17.83 -3.44 9.35
C PHE A 16 -19.17 -4.15 9.19
N ASP A 17 -20.08 -3.53 8.42
CA ASP A 17 -21.40 -4.11 8.12
C ASP A 17 -21.26 -5.36 7.24
N HIS A 18 -20.35 -5.31 6.26
CA HIS A 18 -20.16 -6.38 5.26
C HIS A 18 -18.70 -6.69 5.02
N CYS A 19 -18.44 -7.98 4.72
CA CYS A 19 -17.21 -8.47 4.14
C CYS A 19 -17.51 -9.18 2.83
N GLN A 20 -16.73 -8.92 1.78
CA GLN A 20 -16.78 -9.59 0.50
C GLN A 20 -15.44 -10.29 0.22
N PHE A 21 -15.48 -11.62 0.03
CA PHE A 21 -14.32 -12.40 -0.40
C PHE A 21 -13.97 -12.11 -1.86
N LEU A 22 -12.69 -11.92 -2.13
CA LEU A 22 -12.15 -11.60 -3.45
C LEU A 22 -11.04 -12.60 -3.81
N THR A 23 -11.05 -13.05 -5.07
CA THR A 23 -10.04 -13.97 -5.63
C THR A 23 -9.12 -13.30 -6.65
N GLY A 24 -9.21 -11.98 -6.78
CA GLY A 24 -8.36 -11.15 -7.64
C GLY A 24 -7.42 -10.22 -6.86
N GLY A 25 -7.14 -10.55 -5.60
CA GLY A 25 -6.28 -9.76 -4.72
C GLY A 25 -6.90 -8.42 -4.32
N SER A 26 -6.15 -7.62 -3.55
CA SER A 26 -6.56 -6.26 -3.21
C SER A 26 -6.70 -5.33 -4.43
N THR A 27 -6.06 -5.65 -5.56
CA THR A 27 -6.29 -4.93 -6.83
C THR A 27 -7.77 -4.92 -7.21
N MET A 28 -8.41 -6.09 -7.23
CA MET A 28 -9.85 -6.21 -7.46
C MET A 28 -10.66 -5.44 -6.40
N GLY A 29 -10.23 -5.51 -5.14
CA GLY A 29 -10.89 -4.81 -4.04
C GLY A 29 -10.79 -3.29 -4.12
N ILE A 30 -9.66 -2.74 -4.56
CA ILE A 30 -9.49 -1.31 -4.81
C ILE A 30 -10.42 -0.84 -5.94
N HIS A 31 -10.45 -1.57 -7.07
CA HIS A 31 -11.35 -1.24 -8.18
C HIS A 31 -12.82 -1.28 -7.74
N THR A 32 -13.21 -2.33 -7.03
CA THR A 32 -14.57 -2.47 -6.47
C THR A 32 -14.88 -1.35 -5.47
N GLY A 33 -14.00 -1.12 -4.49
CA GLY A 33 -14.22 -0.14 -3.42
C GLY A 33 -14.39 1.28 -3.97
N LEU A 34 -13.49 1.72 -4.86
CA LEU A 34 -13.61 3.03 -5.47
C LEU A 34 -14.86 3.15 -6.36
N SER A 35 -15.25 2.09 -7.08
CA SER A 35 -16.49 2.11 -7.86
C SER A 35 -17.78 2.17 -7.02
N LEU A 36 -17.70 1.78 -5.74
CA LEU A 36 -18.81 1.91 -4.79
C LEU A 36 -18.94 3.33 -4.22
N LEU A 37 -17.81 4.04 -4.10
CA LEU A 37 -17.72 5.32 -3.40
C LEU A 37 -17.63 6.53 -4.33
N CYS A 38 -17.23 6.34 -5.60
CA CYS A 38 -17.05 7.40 -6.59
C CYS A 38 -17.99 7.23 -7.77
N ALA A 39 -18.42 8.34 -8.36
CA ALA A 39 -19.05 8.39 -9.68
C ALA A 39 -18.03 8.84 -10.75
N PRO A 40 -18.21 8.46 -12.03
CA PRO A 40 -17.33 8.92 -13.10
C PRO A 40 -17.23 10.46 -13.18
N GLY A 41 -16.03 10.99 -13.37
CA GLY A 41 -15.74 12.41 -13.42
C GLY A 41 -15.58 13.08 -12.06
N GLU A 42 -15.78 12.36 -10.95
CA GLU A 42 -15.58 12.95 -9.61
C GLU A 42 -14.11 13.10 -9.23
N GLN A 43 -13.87 14.13 -8.41
CA GLN A 43 -12.57 14.31 -7.78
C GLN A 43 -12.40 13.37 -6.59
N VAL A 44 -11.23 12.73 -6.51
CA VAL A 44 -10.83 11.89 -5.39
C VAL A 44 -9.53 12.42 -4.77
N LEU A 45 -9.55 12.66 -3.44
CA LEU A 45 -8.35 12.97 -2.69
C LEU A 45 -7.59 11.66 -2.45
N VAL A 46 -6.43 11.51 -3.08
CA VAL A 46 -5.72 10.24 -3.11
C VAL A 46 -4.29 10.39 -2.59
N ASP A 47 -3.90 9.48 -1.72
CA ASP A 47 -2.52 9.30 -1.30
C ASP A 47 -1.60 9.19 -2.51
N ARG A 48 -0.65 10.14 -2.67
CA ARG A 48 0.29 10.13 -3.81
C ARG A 48 1.16 8.88 -3.82
N ASN A 49 1.38 8.27 -2.66
CA ASN A 49 2.17 7.07 -2.47
C ASN A 49 1.34 5.77 -2.51
N CYS A 50 0.17 5.81 -3.14
CA CYS A 50 -0.70 4.65 -3.29
C CYS A 50 -0.16 3.63 -4.32
N HIS A 51 -0.62 2.39 -4.17
CA HIS A 51 -0.31 1.31 -5.10
C HIS A 51 -0.87 1.59 -6.51
N ARG A 52 -0.20 1.05 -7.54
CA ARG A 52 -0.62 1.19 -8.96
C ARG A 52 -2.09 0.84 -9.23
N ALA A 53 -2.69 -0.05 -8.44
CA ALA A 53 -4.10 -0.42 -8.58
C ALA A 53 -5.05 0.76 -8.35
N VAL A 54 -4.68 1.73 -7.52
CA VAL A 54 -5.47 2.95 -7.28
C VAL A 54 -5.44 3.84 -8.53
N PHE A 55 -4.27 4.03 -9.14
CA PHE A 55 -4.15 4.78 -10.41
C PHE A 55 -4.93 4.11 -11.53
N ASN A 56 -4.84 2.77 -11.63
CA ASN A 56 -5.62 2.01 -12.60
C ASN A 56 -7.13 2.16 -12.36
N ALA A 57 -7.58 2.11 -11.09
CA ALA A 57 -8.98 2.32 -10.75
C ALA A 57 -9.45 3.73 -11.17
N MET A 58 -8.65 4.76 -10.87
CA MET A 58 -8.98 6.13 -11.29
C MET A 58 -9.08 6.27 -12.82
N ALA A 59 -8.16 5.66 -13.56
CA ALA A 59 -8.21 5.66 -15.01
C ALA A 59 -9.45 4.92 -15.57
N LEU A 60 -9.76 3.73 -15.01
CA LEU A 60 -10.92 2.92 -15.45
C LEU A 60 -12.26 3.59 -15.12
N LEU A 61 -12.34 4.25 -13.98
CA LEU A 61 -13.54 4.92 -13.46
C LEU A 61 -13.64 6.39 -13.90
N ASP A 62 -12.67 6.90 -14.66
CA ASP A 62 -12.61 8.28 -15.13
C ASP A 62 -12.62 9.30 -13.97
N LEU A 63 -11.80 9.07 -12.93
CA LEU A 63 -11.71 9.92 -11.75
C LEU A 63 -10.58 10.94 -11.88
N GLU A 64 -10.81 12.12 -11.29
CA GLU A 64 -9.83 13.22 -11.26
C GLU A 64 -9.05 13.20 -9.92
N PRO A 65 -7.74 12.89 -9.92
CA PRO A 65 -6.96 12.87 -8.70
C PRO A 65 -6.67 14.27 -8.17
N VAL A 66 -6.89 14.46 -6.88
CA VAL A 66 -6.26 15.48 -6.04
C VAL A 66 -5.25 14.77 -5.17
N TYR A 67 -3.97 15.06 -5.35
CA TYR A 67 -2.94 14.32 -4.62
C TYR A 67 -2.75 14.83 -3.20
N LEU A 68 -2.73 13.90 -2.26
CA LEU A 68 -2.35 14.11 -0.87
C LEU A 68 -0.90 13.63 -0.69
N GLU A 69 -0.01 14.59 -0.52
CA GLU A 69 1.41 14.30 -0.33
C GLU A 69 1.68 13.93 1.12
N ARG A 70 2.43 12.84 1.33
CA ARG A 70 2.88 12.43 2.66
C ARG A 70 4.08 13.28 3.10
N PRO A 71 4.22 13.57 4.40
CA PRO A 71 5.41 14.23 4.89
C PRO A 71 6.65 13.35 4.65
N TRP A 72 7.73 13.95 4.19
CA TRP A 72 9.04 13.31 4.16
C TRP A 72 9.70 13.44 5.54
N LEU A 73 10.01 12.33 6.16
CA LEU A 73 10.69 12.26 7.45
C LEU A 73 12.19 12.23 7.19
N GLU A 74 12.86 13.38 7.35
CA GLU A 74 14.28 13.55 6.99
C GLU A 74 15.22 12.67 7.80
N GLN A 75 14.89 12.45 9.09
CA GLN A 75 15.72 11.62 9.99
C GLN A 75 15.61 10.13 9.65
N GLU A 76 14.42 9.71 9.29
CA GLU A 76 14.09 8.33 8.95
C GLU A 76 14.32 8.02 7.45
N ASN A 77 14.53 9.04 6.61
CA ASN A 77 14.63 8.91 5.15
C ASN A 77 13.47 8.16 4.49
N LEU A 78 12.25 8.36 4.99
CA LEU A 78 11.06 7.71 4.44
C LEU A 78 9.82 8.62 4.50
N ILE A 79 8.77 8.18 3.84
CA ILE A 79 7.46 8.86 3.89
C ILE A 79 6.73 8.55 5.20
N GLY A 80 6.24 9.60 5.85
CA GLY A 80 5.50 9.52 7.11
C GLY A 80 4.02 9.17 6.96
N PRO A 81 3.26 9.17 8.07
CA PRO A 81 1.81 8.97 8.06
C PRO A 81 1.09 10.19 7.46
N ILE A 82 -0.11 9.96 6.92
CA ILE A 82 -1.07 11.02 6.63
C ILE A 82 -1.71 11.45 7.95
N THR A 83 -1.89 12.77 8.14
CA THR A 83 -2.50 13.32 9.34
C THR A 83 -3.91 13.88 9.08
N PRO A 84 -4.76 13.97 10.13
CA PRO A 84 -6.08 14.60 10.01
C PRO A 84 -6.03 16.04 9.48
N GLU A 85 -5.01 16.82 9.89
CA GLU A 85 -4.83 18.22 9.49
C GLU A 85 -4.54 18.37 8.00
N GLN A 86 -3.72 17.46 7.44
CA GLN A 86 -3.44 17.44 6.00
C GLN A 86 -4.70 17.11 5.19
N VAL A 87 -5.50 16.15 5.65
CA VAL A 87 -6.76 15.78 5.02
C VAL A 87 -7.76 16.95 5.11
N GLU A 88 -7.90 17.58 6.27
CA GLU A 88 -8.78 18.72 6.49
C GLU A 88 -8.42 19.89 5.58
N PHE A 89 -7.12 20.23 5.52
CA PHE A 89 -6.63 21.29 4.65
C PHE A 89 -6.96 21.01 3.18
N SER A 90 -6.72 19.76 2.73
CA SER A 90 -6.99 19.36 1.35
C SER A 90 -8.47 19.41 1.00
N LEU A 91 -9.35 18.96 1.90
CA LEU A 91 -10.81 19.00 1.70
C LEU A 91 -11.37 20.43 1.72
N LYS A 92 -10.79 21.32 2.52
CA LYS A 92 -11.15 22.74 2.52
C LYS A 92 -10.77 23.45 1.20
N THR A 93 -9.62 23.09 0.64
CA THR A 93 -9.14 23.65 -0.64
C THR A 93 -9.79 23.02 -1.87
N HIS A 94 -10.31 21.79 -1.73
CA HIS A 94 -10.99 21.04 -2.80
C HIS A 94 -12.38 20.57 -2.36
N PRO A 95 -13.37 21.49 -2.22
CA PRO A 95 -14.69 21.15 -1.65
C PRO A 95 -15.53 20.21 -2.52
N ASN A 96 -15.13 19.99 -3.76
CA ASN A 96 -15.79 19.04 -4.68
C ASN A 96 -15.37 17.59 -4.46
N VAL A 97 -14.33 17.34 -3.69
CA VAL A 97 -13.90 15.97 -3.34
C VAL A 97 -14.99 15.28 -2.52
N LYS A 98 -15.39 14.07 -2.94
CA LYS A 98 -16.39 13.24 -2.27
C LYS A 98 -15.83 11.95 -1.73
N THR A 99 -14.61 11.59 -2.08
CA THR A 99 -13.95 10.38 -1.60
C THR A 99 -12.48 10.67 -1.31
N VAL A 100 -12.01 10.15 -0.18
CA VAL A 100 -10.60 10.15 0.22
C VAL A 100 -10.10 8.72 0.18
N CYS A 101 -8.94 8.47 -0.46
CA CYS A 101 -8.33 7.15 -0.56
C CYS A 101 -6.91 7.19 0.03
N ILE A 102 -6.68 6.44 1.10
CA ILE A 102 -5.43 6.41 1.86
C ILE A 102 -4.88 4.99 1.93
N THR A 103 -3.55 4.84 1.80
CA THR A 103 -2.85 3.57 2.07
C THR A 103 -2.38 3.53 3.52
N SER A 104 -2.82 2.54 4.30
CA SER A 104 -2.38 2.32 5.68
C SER A 104 -2.56 0.85 6.08
N PRO A 105 -1.48 0.16 6.53
CA PRO A 105 -0.11 0.65 6.71
C PRO A 105 0.64 0.88 5.40
N THR A 106 1.72 1.66 5.45
CA THR A 106 2.70 1.75 4.36
C THR A 106 3.50 0.45 4.24
N TYR A 107 4.32 0.32 3.20
CA TYR A 107 5.19 -0.85 3.03
C TYR A 107 6.19 -1.02 4.18
N ALA A 108 6.73 0.09 4.69
CA ALA A 108 7.61 0.11 5.87
C ALA A 108 6.87 -0.11 7.21
N GLY A 109 5.56 -0.29 7.19
CA GLY A 109 4.75 -0.55 8.38
C GLY A 109 4.27 0.69 9.12
N VAL A 110 4.38 1.89 8.54
CA VAL A 110 3.86 3.12 9.17
C VAL A 110 2.35 3.19 9.03
N LEU A 111 1.65 3.40 10.13
CA LEU A 111 0.20 3.53 10.23
C LEU A 111 -0.20 5.01 10.25
N SER A 112 -1.21 5.38 9.46
CA SER A 112 -1.96 6.63 9.64
C SER A 112 -3.10 6.41 10.64
N ASP A 113 -3.43 7.41 11.44
CA ASP A 113 -4.56 7.34 12.38
C ASP A 113 -5.89 7.50 11.64
N ILE A 114 -6.40 6.38 11.10
CA ILE A 114 -7.66 6.36 10.37
C ILE A 114 -8.84 6.75 11.27
N GLY A 115 -8.76 6.38 12.56
CA GLY A 115 -9.79 6.74 13.55
C GLY A 115 -9.91 8.25 13.77
N ALA A 116 -8.81 8.99 13.71
CA ALA A 116 -8.81 10.46 13.77
C ALA A 116 -9.11 11.11 12.40
N ILE A 117 -8.72 10.48 11.29
CA ILE A 117 -8.97 10.98 9.93
C ILE A 117 -10.44 10.87 9.55
N SER A 118 -11.10 9.75 9.87
CA SER A 118 -12.47 9.46 9.46
C SER A 118 -13.49 10.55 9.86
N PRO A 119 -13.52 11.05 11.11
CA PRO A 119 -14.43 12.14 11.48
C PRO A 119 -14.20 13.42 10.68
N VAL A 120 -12.95 13.72 10.32
CA VAL A 120 -12.61 14.89 9.48
C VAL A 120 -13.20 14.72 8.08
N VAL A 121 -13.02 13.55 7.47
CA VAL A 121 -13.56 13.24 6.14
C VAL A 121 -15.08 13.35 6.14
N HIS A 122 -15.76 12.76 7.12
CA HIS A 122 -17.22 12.78 7.23
C HIS A 122 -17.78 14.17 7.51
N ALA A 123 -17.07 15.00 8.29
CA ALA A 123 -17.48 16.39 8.55
C ALA A 123 -17.52 17.25 7.27
N HIS A 124 -16.75 16.87 6.23
CA HIS A 124 -16.78 17.50 4.91
C HIS A 124 -17.75 16.83 3.93
N GLY A 125 -18.57 15.86 4.39
CA GLY A 125 -19.52 15.14 3.55
C GLY A 125 -18.85 14.22 2.51
N ALA A 126 -17.62 13.83 2.75
CA ALA A 126 -16.87 12.87 1.95
C ALA A 126 -16.85 11.48 2.59
N ARG A 127 -16.41 10.46 1.85
CA ARG A 127 -16.25 9.07 2.29
C ARG A 127 -14.78 8.67 2.32
N LEU A 128 -14.44 7.74 3.20
CA LEU A 128 -13.05 7.26 3.38
C LEU A 128 -12.90 5.82 2.90
N PHE A 129 -12.04 5.61 1.91
CA PHE A 129 -11.56 4.29 1.48
C PHE A 129 -10.10 4.09 1.93
N VAL A 130 -9.81 2.92 2.51
CA VAL A 130 -8.45 2.59 2.95
C VAL A 130 -7.92 1.38 2.16
N ASP A 131 -6.80 1.57 1.49
CA ASP A 131 -5.97 0.46 1.02
C ASP A 131 -5.16 -0.08 2.20
N GLY A 132 -5.72 -1.08 2.85
CA GLY A 132 -5.14 -1.80 3.99
C GLY A 132 -4.44 -3.10 3.59
N ALA A 133 -3.94 -3.20 2.35
CA ALA A 133 -3.40 -4.46 1.80
C ALA A 133 -2.38 -5.15 2.71
N HIS A 134 -1.62 -4.40 3.49
CA HIS A 134 -0.61 -4.92 4.42
C HIS A 134 -1.10 -5.07 5.88
N GLY A 135 -2.37 -4.80 6.16
CA GLY A 135 -2.91 -4.69 7.52
C GLY A 135 -3.89 -5.78 7.95
N ALA A 136 -4.02 -6.90 7.21
CA ALA A 136 -5.04 -7.92 7.48
C ALA A 136 -4.91 -8.59 8.86
N HIS A 137 -3.71 -8.66 9.44
CA HIS A 137 -3.43 -9.27 10.74
C HIS A 137 -3.65 -8.33 11.93
N LEU A 138 -3.69 -7.01 11.72
CA LEU A 138 -3.72 -6.02 12.79
C LEU A 138 -4.92 -6.15 13.75
N PRO A 139 -6.15 -6.44 13.30
CA PRO A 139 -7.28 -6.65 14.21
C PRO A 139 -7.11 -7.85 15.14
N PHE A 140 -6.28 -8.83 14.79
CA PHE A 140 -5.96 -9.99 15.64
C PHE A 140 -4.89 -9.68 16.70
N LEU A 141 -4.21 -8.55 16.55
CA LEU A 141 -3.31 -7.95 17.56
C LEU A 141 -4.06 -6.98 18.50
N GLY A 142 -5.38 -6.84 18.35
CA GLY A 142 -6.20 -5.95 19.18
C GLY A 142 -6.18 -4.50 18.71
N LEU A 143 -5.71 -4.22 17.50
CA LEU A 143 -5.72 -2.88 16.91
C LEU A 143 -7.02 -2.66 16.12
N THR A 144 -7.41 -1.38 15.97
CA THR A 144 -8.54 -0.95 15.14
C THR A 144 -8.07 -0.02 14.01
N PRO A 145 -7.18 -0.52 13.11
CA PRO A 145 -6.44 0.34 12.18
C PRO A 145 -7.32 0.99 11.11
N PHE A 146 -8.59 0.58 11.00
CA PHE A 146 -9.51 1.03 9.96
C PHE A 146 -10.79 1.65 10.54
N ALA A 147 -10.74 2.07 11.81
CA ALA A 147 -11.92 2.57 12.50
C ALA A 147 -12.58 3.75 11.78
N GLY A 148 -13.89 3.64 11.52
CA GLY A 148 -14.69 4.68 10.88
C GLY A 148 -14.54 4.80 9.36
N ALA A 149 -13.73 3.97 8.69
CA ALA A 149 -13.69 3.96 7.23
C ALA A 149 -15.02 3.46 6.63
N ASP A 150 -15.39 3.99 5.46
CA ASP A 150 -16.55 3.53 4.69
C ASP A 150 -16.27 2.29 3.86
N GLY A 151 -14.99 2.12 3.48
CA GLY A 151 -14.52 0.93 2.79
C GLY A 151 -13.05 0.65 3.07
N VAL A 152 -12.70 -0.63 3.16
CA VAL A 152 -11.32 -1.09 3.35
C VAL A 152 -11.10 -2.35 2.55
N VAL A 153 -9.95 -2.44 1.89
CA VAL A 153 -9.49 -3.70 1.32
C VAL A 153 -8.22 -4.17 2.02
N VAL A 154 -8.14 -5.46 2.32
CA VAL A 154 -6.92 -6.10 2.84
C VAL A 154 -6.53 -7.30 2.00
N SER A 155 -5.22 -7.54 1.84
CA SER A 155 -4.70 -8.75 1.20
C SER A 155 -4.48 -9.83 2.26
N ALA A 156 -5.38 -10.83 2.31
CA ALA A 156 -5.23 -11.93 3.24
C ALA A 156 -3.93 -12.72 2.99
N HIS A 157 -3.56 -12.91 1.72
CA HIS A 157 -2.37 -13.67 1.32
C HIS A 157 -1.03 -13.01 1.66
N LYS A 158 -0.99 -11.71 2.02
CA LYS A 158 0.27 -11.04 2.36
C LYS A 158 0.69 -11.25 3.81
N THR A 159 -0.29 -11.25 4.70
CA THR A 159 -0.02 -11.26 6.14
C THR A 159 -0.82 -12.31 6.91
N LEU A 160 -1.65 -13.10 6.26
CA LEU A 160 -2.41 -14.21 6.87
C LEU A 160 -2.14 -15.51 6.12
N PRO A 161 -2.39 -16.69 6.74
CA PRO A 161 -2.17 -17.98 6.11
C PRO A 161 -3.27 -18.31 5.08
N ALA A 162 -3.40 -17.48 4.06
CA ALA A 162 -4.34 -17.65 2.95
C ALA A 162 -3.59 -17.81 1.62
N LEU A 163 -4.21 -18.46 0.65
CA LEU A 163 -3.63 -18.69 -0.66
C LEU A 163 -3.42 -17.37 -1.42
N GLY A 164 -2.45 -17.34 -2.31
CA GLY A 164 -2.20 -16.20 -3.21
C GLY A 164 -3.48 -15.69 -3.88
N GLN A 165 -3.61 -14.38 -4.07
CA GLN A 165 -4.79 -13.67 -4.58
C GLN A 165 -5.96 -13.54 -3.59
N ALA A 166 -5.93 -14.18 -2.41
CA ALA A 166 -6.96 -13.99 -1.39
C ALA A 166 -6.96 -12.56 -0.85
N ALA A 167 -8.11 -11.89 -0.91
CA ALA A 167 -8.32 -10.56 -0.35
C ALA A 167 -9.74 -10.40 0.20
N LEU A 168 -9.91 -9.45 1.10
CA LEU A 168 -11.17 -9.15 1.77
C LEU A 168 -11.50 -7.67 1.56
N LEU A 169 -12.70 -7.38 1.07
CA LEU A 169 -13.26 -6.04 0.98
C LEU A 169 -14.30 -5.87 2.07
N PHE A 170 -14.14 -4.86 2.91
CA PHE A 170 -15.07 -4.49 3.95
C PHE A 170 -15.77 -3.18 3.59
N THR A 171 -17.05 -3.06 3.91
CA THR A 171 -17.85 -1.86 3.63
C THR A 171 -18.82 -1.55 4.76
N ASN A 172 -19.06 -0.23 4.99
CA ASN A 172 -20.07 0.31 5.89
C ASN A 172 -21.08 1.15 5.13
N GLY A 173 -22.35 1.06 5.48
CA GLY A 173 -23.41 1.88 4.93
C GLY A 173 -23.66 1.69 3.43
N ILE A 174 -23.24 0.58 2.85
CA ILE A 174 -23.43 0.23 1.44
C ILE A 174 -24.21 -1.07 1.33
N ASP A 175 -25.25 -1.07 0.49
CA ASP A 175 -26.07 -2.25 0.24
C ASP A 175 -25.24 -3.45 -0.26
N LEU A 176 -25.41 -4.61 0.35
CA LEU A 176 -24.61 -5.82 0.05
C LEU A 176 -24.77 -6.30 -1.40
N ASP A 177 -25.96 -6.18 -1.97
CA ASP A 177 -26.19 -6.60 -3.37
C ASP A 177 -25.47 -5.65 -4.33
N ARG A 178 -25.35 -4.37 -3.98
CA ARG A 178 -24.50 -3.43 -4.73
C ARG A 178 -23.03 -3.80 -4.62
N VAL A 179 -22.54 -4.16 -3.41
CA VAL A 179 -21.14 -4.63 -3.23
C VAL A 179 -20.86 -5.86 -4.10
N ARG A 180 -21.73 -6.86 -4.05
CA ARG A 180 -21.62 -8.10 -4.85
C ARG A 180 -21.63 -7.83 -6.35
N ARG A 181 -22.56 -6.98 -6.80
CA ARG A 181 -22.66 -6.58 -8.22
C ARG A 181 -21.38 -5.91 -8.69
N MET A 182 -20.84 -4.95 -7.93
CA MET A 182 -19.59 -4.27 -8.32
C MET A 182 -18.39 -5.20 -8.24
N ALA A 183 -18.31 -6.09 -7.25
CA ALA A 183 -17.27 -7.11 -7.19
C ALA A 183 -17.31 -8.05 -8.40
N SER A 184 -18.49 -8.37 -8.93
CA SER A 184 -18.62 -9.21 -10.13
C SER A 184 -18.18 -8.52 -11.43
N VAL A 185 -18.21 -7.18 -11.48
CA VAL A 185 -17.72 -6.40 -12.64
C VAL A 185 -16.20 -6.51 -12.80
N PHE A 186 -15.47 -6.47 -11.69
CA PHE A 186 -14.01 -6.53 -11.67
C PHE A 186 -13.45 -7.93 -11.42
N GLY A 187 -14.33 -8.89 -11.15
CA GLY A 187 -13.97 -10.26 -10.80
C GLY A 187 -14.26 -11.27 -11.89
N THR A 188 -14.35 -12.51 -11.46
CA THR A 188 -14.68 -13.66 -12.32
C THR A 188 -16.02 -14.25 -11.93
N SER A 189 -16.74 -14.80 -12.92
CA SER A 189 -17.95 -15.59 -12.70
C SER A 189 -17.64 -17.02 -12.18
N SER A 190 -16.37 -17.42 -12.18
CA SER A 190 -15.90 -18.75 -11.75
C SER A 190 -14.79 -18.61 -10.70
N PRO A 191 -15.09 -18.12 -9.49
CA PRO A 191 -14.09 -17.88 -8.48
C PRO A 191 -13.44 -19.19 -8.01
N SER A 192 -12.15 -19.12 -7.67
CA SER A 192 -11.41 -20.27 -7.16
C SER A 192 -11.90 -20.65 -5.74
N TYR A 193 -12.58 -21.78 -5.62
CA TYR A 193 -13.04 -22.29 -4.33
C TYR A 193 -11.91 -22.56 -3.33
N PRO A 194 -10.73 -23.09 -3.73
CA PRO A 194 -9.59 -23.21 -2.82
C PRO A 194 -9.17 -21.88 -2.19
N ILE A 195 -9.15 -20.79 -2.98
CA ILE A 195 -8.84 -19.44 -2.45
C ILE A 195 -9.92 -19.00 -1.45
N LEU A 196 -11.20 -19.19 -1.77
CA LEU A 196 -12.30 -18.86 -0.86
C LEU A 196 -12.22 -19.65 0.44
N ALA A 197 -12.02 -20.96 0.34
CA ALA A 197 -11.87 -21.84 1.50
C ALA A 197 -10.65 -21.49 2.37
N SER A 198 -9.53 -21.07 1.76
CA SER A 198 -8.35 -20.67 2.50
C SER A 198 -8.59 -19.44 3.39
N MET A 199 -9.44 -18.51 2.97
CA MET A 199 -9.80 -17.35 3.80
C MET A 199 -10.63 -17.75 5.02
N ASP A 200 -11.57 -18.68 4.88
CA ASP A 200 -12.35 -19.16 6.02
C ASP A 200 -11.49 -20.02 6.97
N ALA A 201 -10.62 -20.86 6.43
CA ALA A 201 -9.65 -21.64 7.24
C ALA A 201 -8.69 -20.70 8.01
N ALA A 202 -8.19 -19.65 7.37
CA ALA A 202 -7.34 -18.66 8.02
C ALA A 202 -8.09 -17.97 9.18
N ARG A 203 -9.36 -17.59 9.00
CA ARG A 203 -10.19 -17.02 10.05
C ARG A 203 -10.34 -17.98 11.24
N ALA A 204 -10.72 -19.22 10.96
CA ALA A 204 -10.92 -20.21 12.01
C ALA A 204 -9.65 -20.43 12.85
N TRP A 205 -8.49 -20.46 12.21
CA TRP A 205 -7.21 -20.54 12.91
C TRP A 205 -6.92 -19.27 13.72
N LEU A 206 -7.17 -18.07 13.16
CA LEU A 206 -6.92 -16.79 13.81
C LEU A 206 -7.79 -16.55 15.05
N GLU A 207 -9.03 -17.05 15.06
CA GLU A 207 -9.94 -16.99 16.22
C GLU A 207 -9.49 -17.93 17.36
N GLY A 208 -8.68 -18.94 17.04
CA GLY A 208 -8.08 -19.86 17.98
C GLY A 208 -6.64 -19.49 18.35
N ASP A 209 -5.71 -20.34 17.92
CA ASP A 209 -4.28 -20.21 18.24
C ASP A 209 -3.57 -19.07 17.51
N GLY A 210 -4.07 -18.68 16.34
CA GLY A 210 -3.41 -17.72 15.47
C GLY A 210 -3.23 -16.34 16.07
N ALA A 211 -4.24 -15.79 16.75
CA ALA A 211 -4.11 -14.50 17.42
C ALA A 211 -3.05 -14.52 18.54
N ARG A 212 -2.92 -15.62 19.24
CA ARG A 212 -1.84 -15.81 20.23
C ARG A 212 -0.48 -15.86 19.55
N ALA A 213 -0.37 -16.61 18.46
CA ALA A 213 0.87 -16.71 17.69
C ALA A 213 1.30 -15.37 17.12
N TYR A 214 0.38 -14.54 16.57
CA TYR A 214 0.70 -13.17 16.13
C TYR A 214 1.21 -12.28 17.27
N ARG A 215 0.64 -12.38 18.48
CA ARG A 215 1.16 -11.64 19.65
C ARG A 215 2.58 -12.06 20.01
N GLN A 216 2.91 -13.36 19.89
CA GLN A 216 4.28 -13.84 20.11
C GLN A 216 5.23 -13.31 19.04
N THR A 217 4.84 -13.35 17.76
CA THR A 217 5.59 -12.73 16.67
C THR A 217 5.85 -11.24 16.92
N ALA A 218 4.82 -10.48 17.32
CA ALA A 218 4.96 -9.06 17.64
C ALA A 218 5.93 -8.80 18.80
N LEU A 219 5.95 -9.67 19.82
CA LEU A 219 6.91 -9.58 20.91
C LEU A 219 8.36 -9.82 20.44
N ARG A 220 8.58 -10.81 19.56
CA ARG A 220 9.91 -11.04 18.97
C ARG A 220 10.36 -9.87 18.10
N VAL A 221 9.47 -9.31 17.29
CA VAL A 221 9.75 -8.10 16.51
C VAL A 221 10.11 -6.92 17.43
N ALA A 222 9.37 -6.73 18.52
CA ALA A 222 9.66 -5.67 19.49
C ALA A 222 11.05 -5.84 20.16
N GLN A 223 11.46 -7.07 20.47
CA GLN A 223 12.80 -7.38 20.97
C GLN A 223 13.89 -7.00 19.97
N LEU A 224 13.73 -7.39 18.69
CA LEU A 224 14.68 -7.02 17.63
C LEU A 224 14.75 -5.50 17.43
N ARG A 225 13.60 -4.80 17.43
CA ARG A 225 13.57 -3.33 17.34
C ARG A 225 14.30 -2.65 18.51
N SER A 226 14.23 -3.22 19.72
CA SER A 226 14.92 -2.65 20.89
C SER A 226 16.42 -2.86 20.86
N ARG A 227 16.88 -3.86 20.13
CA ARG A 227 18.29 -4.26 20.07
C ARG A 227 19.02 -3.68 18.88
N PHE A 228 18.38 -3.59 17.73
CA PHE A 228 19.01 -3.16 16.48
C PHE A 228 18.44 -1.83 16.00
N PRO A 229 19.26 -0.98 15.34
CA PRO A 229 18.79 0.24 14.69
C PRO A 229 17.61 -0.05 13.76
N SER A 230 16.47 0.51 14.07
CA SER A 230 15.22 0.24 13.36
C SER A 230 14.30 1.45 13.42
N LEU A 231 13.28 1.44 12.57
CA LEU A 231 12.25 2.45 12.59
C LEU A 231 11.55 2.44 13.95
N THR A 232 11.57 3.57 14.62
CA THR A 232 11.01 3.79 15.98
C THR A 232 10.48 5.22 16.11
N GLY A 233 10.40 5.75 17.32
CA GLY A 233 9.99 7.13 17.60
C GLY A 233 8.49 7.27 17.80
N ASP A 234 7.96 8.45 17.48
CA ASP A 234 6.53 8.79 17.65
C ASP A 234 5.63 8.20 16.55
N LEU A 235 6.17 7.31 15.71
CA LEU A 235 5.43 6.67 14.65
C LEU A 235 4.59 5.51 15.17
N SER A 236 3.34 5.47 14.75
CA SER A 236 2.51 4.27 14.90
C SER A 236 2.95 3.22 13.89
N LEU A 237 3.41 2.08 14.37
CA LEU A 237 4.01 1.03 13.54
C LEU A 237 3.25 -0.28 13.65
N ASP A 238 3.20 -1.01 12.54
CA ASP A 238 2.74 -2.39 12.49
C ASP A 238 3.62 -3.27 13.42
N PRO A 239 3.05 -3.90 14.47
CA PRO A 239 3.83 -4.66 15.44
C PRO A 239 4.56 -5.89 14.87
N ALA A 240 4.10 -6.40 13.72
CA ALA A 240 4.69 -7.57 13.05
C ALA A 240 5.61 -7.19 11.86
N ARG A 241 5.90 -5.90 11.67
CA ARG A 241 6.79 -5.39 10.63
C ARG A 241 8.12 -4.95 11.23
N LEU A 242 9.24 -5.54 10.84
CA LEU A 242 10.56 -5.07 11.23
C LEU A 242 11.18 -4.28 10.09
N THR A 243 11.40 -2.99 10.30
CA THR A 243 12.11 -2.11 9.37
C THR A 243 13.41 -1.67 10.00
N LEU A 244 14.51 -2.23 9.52
CA LEU A 244 15.86 -1.93 10.00
C LEU A 244 16.41 -0.71 9.29
N ASN A 245 17.11 0.16 10.02
CA ASN A 245 17.87 1.28 9.49
C ASN A 245 19.29 0.80 9.18
N VAL A 246 19.72 0.91 7.94
CA VAL A 246 21.01 0.44 7.46
C VAL A 246 21.70 1.48 6.57
N GLN A 247 23.02 1.43 6.46
CA GLN A 247 23.79 2.41 5.69
C GLN A 247 23.64 2.22 4.17
N ASP A 248 23.42 0.98 3.72
CA ASP A 248 23.26 0.58 2.31
C ASP A 248 22.34 -0.64 2.26
N GLY A 249 21.05 -0.43 1.99
CA GLY A 249 20.02 -1.49 2.00
C GLY A 249 20.30 -2.60 0.99
N PRO A 250 20.56 -2.32 -0.29
CA PRO A 250 20.86 -3.35 -1.28
C PRO A 250 22.09 -4.20 -0.94
N SER A 251 23.14 -3.59 -0.38
CA SER A 251 24.34 -4.33 0.05
C SER A 251 24.06 -5.16 1.31
N PHE A 252 23.27 -4.62 2.24
CA PHE A 252 22.88 -5.31 3.47
C PHE A 252 21.99 -6.51 3.17
N ALA A 253 20.98 -6.35 2.31
CA ALA A 253 20.07 -7.41 1.89
C ALA A 253 20.81 -8.57 1.22
N ARG A 254 21.73 -8.30 0.28
CA ARG A 254 22.57 -9.35 -0.33
C ARG A 254 23.34 -10.16 0.69
N SER A 255 23.90 -9.53 1.74
CA SER A 255 24.62 -10.26 2.80
C SER A 255 23.70 -11.14 3.67
N LEU A 256 22.42 -10.79 3.79
CA LEU A 256 21.41 -11.65 4.41
C LEU A 256 21.03 -12.81 3.50
N GLU A 257 20.86 -12.55 2.20
CA GLU A 257 20.55 -13.58 1.19
C GLU A 257 21.66 -14.63 1.08
N GLU A 258 22.93 -14.27 1.18
CA GLU A 258 24.06 -15.18 1.27
C GLU A 258 23.97 -16.14 2.48
N GLN A 259 23.26 -15.72 3.52
CA GLN A 259 22.94 -16.52 4.69
C GLN A 259 21.55 -17.21 4.60
N ASN A 260 20.94 -17.18 3.41
CA ASN A 260 19.57 -17.63 3.11
C ASN A 260 18.50 -16.96 4.01
N ILE A 261 18.63 -15.67 4.29
CA ILE A 261 17.64 -14.83 4.94
C ILE A 261 17.18 -13.83 3.87
N PHE A 262 15.90 -13.88 3.51
CA PHE A 262 15.34 -13.10 2.43
C PHE A 262 14.42 -12.02 3.00
N PRO A 263 14.83 -10.74 2.99
CA PRO A 263 13.94 -9.66 3.39
C PRO A 263 12.79 -9.49 2.39
N GLU A 264 11.71 -8.88 2.81
CA GLU A 264 10.58 -8.56 1.93
C GLU A 264 10.96 -7.46 0.93
N MET A 265 11.77 -6.50 1.37
CA MET A 265 12.14 -5.35 0.57
C MET A 265 13.36 -4.66 1.17
N GLU A 266 14.12 -3.98 0.30
CA GLU A 266 15.14 -3.01 0.69
C GLU A 266 14.99 -1.72 -0.10
N ASP A 267 15.45 -0.61 0.45
CA ASP A 267 15.70 0.65 -0.24
C ASP A 267 17.09 1.18 0.12
N GLY A 268 17.40 2.44 -0.21
CA GLY A 268 18.73 2.99 0.06
C GLY A 268 19.15 2.97 1.53
N GLY A 269 18.19 3.00 2.47
CA GLY A 269 18.45 3.13 3.92
C GLY A 269 17.76 2.10 4.79
N HIS A 270 16.93 1.23 4.22
CA HIS A 270 16.11 0.30 5.00
C HIS A 270 16.16 -1.12 4.45
N VAL A 271 15.96 -2.06 5.36
CA VAL A 271 15.63 -3.46 5.05
C VAL A 271 14.39 -3.84 5.84
N VAL A 272 13.34 -4.31 5.15
CA VAL A 272 12.02 -4.56 5.70
C VAL A 272 11.72 -6.05 5.74
N PHE A 273 11.21 -6.53 6.88
CA PHE A 273 10.70 -7.88 7.06
C PHE A 273 9.22 -7.85 7.42
N ILE A 274 8.45 -8.72 6.77
CA ILE A 274 7.09 -9.07 7.18
C ILE A 274 7.21 -10.33 8.04
N CYS A 275 7.04 -10.18 9.35
CA CYS A 275 7.12 -11.30 10.26
C CYS A 275 5.74 -11.91 10.49
N THR A 276 5.65 -13.23 10.45
CA THR A 276 4.41 -13.97 10.59
C THR A 276 4.57 -15.11 11.63
N PRO A 277 3.48 -15.70 12.12
CA PRO A 277 3.56 -16.87 12.98
C PRO A 277 4.20 -18.13 12.35
N GLN A 278 4.41 -18.14 11.04
CA GLN A 278 5.16 -19.20 10.36
C GLN A 278 6.68 -19.04 10.50
N ASP A 279 7.14 -17.85 10.92
CA ASP A 279 8.52 -17.62 11.32
C ASP A 279 8.70 -18.17 12.73
N LEU A 280 9.25 -19.40 12.82
CA LEU A 280 9.48 -20.09 14.08
C LEU A 280 10.58 -19.40 14.89
N GLU A 281 10.71 -19.72 16.16
CA GLU A 281 11.73 -19.14 17.04
C GLU A 281 13.14 -19.27 16.48
N GLU A 282 13.45 -20.43 15.87
CA GLU A 282 14.73 -20.68 15.22
C GLU A 282 15.02 -19.74 14.04
N ASN A 283 13.98 -19.25 13.34
CA ASN A 283 14.13 -18.26 12.26
C ASN A 283 14.49 -16.88 12.83
N PHE A 284 13.83 -16.48 13.92
CA PHE A 284 14.17 -15.25 14.63
C PHE A 284 15.59 -15.29 15.22
N ASP A 285 15.99 -16.40 15.85
CA ASP A 285 17.34 -16.59 16.39
C ASP A 285 18.40 -16.56 15.28
N ARG A 286 18.07 -17.08 14.11
CA ARG A 286 18.94 -17.03 12.94
C ARG A 286 19.10 -15.62 12.41
N LEU A 287 17.98 -14.87 12.28
CA LEU A 287 18.02 -13.45 11.91
C LEU A 287 18.85 -12.66 12.91
N GLU A 288 18.60 -12.84 14.20
CA GLU A 288 19.30 -12.13 15.29
C GLU A 288 20.82 -12.33 15.21
N ARG A 289 21.30 -13.57 15.07
CA ARG A 289 22.73 -13.87 14.88
C ARG A 289 23.32 -13.26 13.62
N ALA A 290 22.55 -13.22 12.52
CA ALA A 290 23.02 -12.57 11.29
C ALA A 290 23.17 -11.06 11.47
N LEU A 291 22.23 -10.42 12.19
CA LEU A 291 22.28 -8.99 12.50
C LEU A 291 23.44 -8.62 13.43
N GLU A 292 23.72 -9.45 14.43
CA GLU A 292 24.89 -9.30 15.32
C GLU A 292 26.21 -9.26 14.54
N GLY A 293 26.31 -10.02 13.45
CA GLY A 293 27.48 -10.04 12.59
C GLY A 293 27.60 -8.81 11.65
N MET A 294 26.61 -7.93 11.65
CA MET A 294 26.54 -6.79 10.70
C MET A 294 26.18 -5.45 11.39
N GLU A 295 26.35 -5.34 12.71
CA GLU A 295 25.98 -4.14 13.47
C GLU A 295 26.72 -2.88 13.00
N ASP A 296 27.95 -3.01 12.54
CA ASP A 296 28.78 -1.92 11.99
C ASP A 296 28.23 -1.32 10.67
N ARG A 297 27.31 -2.01 10.02
CA ARG A 297 26.64 -1.59 8.77
C ARG A 297 25.22 -1.07 9.02
N MET A 298 24.78 -1.10 10.26
CA MET A 298 23.46 -0.60 10.67
C MET A 298 23.54 0.87 11.08
N GLY A 299 22.39 1.55 11.10
CA GLY A 299 22.27 2.94 11.45
C GLY A 299 21.81 3.82 10.30
N PRO A 300 21.81 5.15 10.46
CA PRO A 300 21.27 6.07 9.48
C PRO A 300 22.07 6.01 8.15
N CYS A 301 21.37 5.95 7.05
CA CYS A 301 21.94 6.11 5.72
C CYS A 301 22.17 7.60 5.38
N PRO A 302 22.95 7.91 4.34
CA PRO A 302 23.02 9.26 3.80
C PRO A 302 21.61 9.79 3.43
N PRO A 303 21.35 11.11 3.58
CA PRO A 303 20.06 11.68 3.28
C PRO A 303 19.59 11.38 1.86
N LEU A 304 18.41 10.78 1.74
CA LEU A 304 17.74 10.53 0.47
C LEU A 304 16.88 11.74 0.09
N PRO A 305 16.73 12.05 -1.20
CA PRO A 305 15.85 13.13 -1.62
C PRO A 305 14.39 12.72 -1.50
N SER A 306 13.53 13.66 -1.13
CA SER A 306 12.09 13.50 -1.31
C SER A 306 11.75 13.30 -2.80
N PRO A 307 10.84 12.38 -3.15
CA PRO A 307 10.38 12.22 -4.51
C PRO A 307 9.76 13.52 -5.05
N PRO A 308 10.08 13.95 -6.29
CA PRO A 308 9.43 15.10 -6.90
C PRO A 308 7.96 14.80 -7.24
N LEU A 309 7.14 15.84 -7.35
CA LEU A 309 5.78 15.75 -7.87
C LEU A 309 5.75 16.30 -9.31
N PRO A 310 5.58 15.44 -10.33
CA PRO A 310 5.57 15.85 -11.73
C PRO A 310 4.30 16.64 -12.10
N GLU A 311 4.39 17.44 -13.15
CA GLU A 311 3.24 18.14 -13.73
C GLU A 311 2.33 17.15 -14.48
N ARG A 312 1.01 17.23 -14.23
CA ARG A 312 0.01 16.47 -14.97
C ARG A 312 -0.26 17.15 -16.33
N ALA A 313 -0.02 16.42 -17.42
CA ALA A 313 -0.21 16.87 -18.78
C ALA A 313 -1.56 16.43 -19.38
N CYS A 314 -2.09 15.27 -18.97
CA CYS A 314 -3.40 14.77 -19.39
C CYS A 314 -4.03 13.90 -18.28
N SER A 315 -5.26 13.41 -18.50
CA SER A 315 -5.92 12.53 -17.53
C SER A 315 -5.26 11.16 -17.47
N LEU A 316 -5.44 10.46 -16.33
CA LEU A 316 -4.97 9.08 -16.17
C LEU A 316 -5.59 8.16 -17.23
N ARG A 317 -6.87 8.39 -17.57
CA ARG A 317 -7.59 7.59 -18.57
C ARG A 317 -7.02 7.81 -19.97
N GLU A 318 -6.82 9.05 -20.39
CA GLU A 318 -6.18 9.37 -21.65
C GLU A 318 -4.81 8.72 -21.77
N ALA A 319 -3.98 8.84 -20.73
CA ALA A 319 -2.65 8.26 -20.72
C ALA A 319 -2.65 6.73 -20.82
N LEU A 320 -3.57 6.05 -20.08
CA LEU A 320 -3.63 4.60 -20.05
C LEU A 320 -4.05 3.99 -21.41
N PHE A 321 -4.91 4.68 -22.16
CA PHE A 321 -5.46 4.18 -23.43
C PHE A 321 -4.82 4.81 -24.67
N ALA A 322 -3.88 5.76 -24.51
CA ALA A 322 -3.16 6.36 -25.63
C ALA A 322 -2.24 5.36 -26.35
N PRO A 323 -1.98 5.54 -27.64
CA PRO A 323 -0.88 4.87 -28.32
C PRO A 323 0.45 5.18 -27.63
N THR A 324 1.29 4.15 -27.44
CA THR A 324 2.53 4.26 -26.69
C THR A 324 3.76 3.89 -27.53
N GLN A 325 4.90 4.45 -27.15
CA GLN A 325 6.22 4.03 -27.63
C GLN A 325 7.18 3.86 -26.45
N LEU A 326 8.11 2.94 -26.56
CA LEU A 326 9.19 2.78 -25.58
C LEU A 326 10.32 3.75 -25.87
N VAL A 327 10.80 4.43 -24.84
CA VAL A 327 11.99 5.29 -24.92
C VAL A 327 12.89 5.01 -23.72
N PRO A 328 14.23 5.11 -23.88
CA PRO A 328 15.14 4.99 -22.75
C PRO A 328 14.78 6.04 -21.68
N LEU A 329 14.78 5.64 -20.40
CA LEU A 329 14.38 6.51 -19.28
C LEU A 329 15.09 7.87 -19.34
N TYR A 330 16.40 7.89 -19.54
CA TYR A 330 17.18 9.13 -19.54
C TYR A 330 17.12 9.94 -20.87
N GLN A 331 16.29 9.50 -21.81
CA GLN A 331 15.96 10.23 -23.04
C GLN A 331 14.49 10.68 -23.05
N SER A 332 13.77 10.49 -21.95
CA SER A 332 12.33 10.76 -21.84
C SER A 332 11.99 12.17 -21.37
N ALA A 333 12.96 13.05 -21.16
CA ALA A 333 12.70 14.45 -20.75
C ALA A 333 11.69 15.13 -21.68
N GLY A 334 10.70 15.80 -21.10
CA GLY A 334 9.61 16.46 -21.82
C GLY A 334 8.48 15.56 -22.30
N ARG A 335 8.64 14.23 -22.22
CA ARG A 335 7.62 13.25 -22.64
C ARG A 335 6.58 13.03 -21.54
N VAL A 336 5.37 12.67 -21.96
CA VAL A 336 4.28 12.29 -21.03
C VAL A 336 4.29 10.79 -20.83
N SER A 337 4.32 10.36 -19.58
CA SER A 337 4.34 8.93 -19.25
C SER A 337 3.00 8.28 -19.54
N ALA A 338 3.01 7.11 -20.17
CA ALA A 338 1.82 6.28 -20.38
C ALA A 338 1.61 5.25 -19.27
N ALA A 339 2.61 5.07 -18.39
CA ALA A 339 2.55 4.13 -17.27
C ALA A 339 3.20 4.74 -16.03
N GLN A 340 3.06 4.05 -14.92
CA GLN A 340 3.76 4.40 -13.70
C GLN A 340 5.26 4.10 -13.84
N ILE A 341 6.10 5.06 -13.42
CA ILE A 341 7.52 4.84 -13.21
C ILE A 341 7.72 4.80 -11.69
N ALA A 342 7.84 3.60 -11.19
CA ALA A 342 7.95 3.32 -9.77
C ALA A 342 9.22 2.50 -9.52
N PRO A 343 10.22 3.04 -8.83
CA PRO A 343 11.31 2.22 -8.32
C PRO A 343 10.74 1.06 -7.48
N TYR A 344 11.22 -0.13 -7.73
CA TYR A 344 10.80 -1.29 -6.96
C TYR A 344 12.03 -1.98 -6.36
N PRO A 345 12.02 -2.24 -5.09
CA PRO A 345 11.04 -1.85 -4.05
C PRO A 345 11.03 -0.35 -3.75
N PRO A 346 9.99 0.24 -3.12
CA PRO A 346 8.72 -0.35 -2.72
C PRO A 346 7.60 -0.25 -3.76
N GLY A 347 7.87 0.20 -5.00
CA GLY A 347 6.86 0.33 -6.03
C GLY A 347 5.96 1.57 -5.89
N VAL A 348 6.44 2.60 -5.20
CA VAL A 348 5.77 3.89 -5.09
C VAL A 348 6.04 4.71 -6.35
N PRO A 349 5.01 5.19 -7.05
CA PRO A 349 5.19 5.92 -8.30
C PRO A 349 5.84 7.29 -8.08
N VAL A 350 6.98 7.52 -8.69
CA VAL A 350 7.59 8.85 -8.83
C VAL A 350 6.88 9.61 -9.95
N VAL A 351 6.59 8.91 -11.05
CA VAL A 351 5.80 9.46 -12.16
C VAL A 351 4.57 8.59 -12.37
N ALA A 352 3.39 9.20 -12.44
CA ALA A 352 2.13 8.52 -12.75
C ALA A 352 1.79 8.63 -14.25
N PRO A 353 0.86 7.81 -14.78
CA PRO A 353 0.36 7.97 -16.13
C PRO A 353 -0.22 9.37 -16.34
N GLY A 354 0.07 10.00 -17.48
CA GLY A 354 -0.37 11.36 -17.80
C GLY A 354 0.49 12.46 -17.22
N GLU A 355 1.52 12.14 -16.46
CA GLU A 355 2.47 13.13 -15.93
C GLU A 355 3.66 13.32 -16.89
N ARG A 356 4.16 14.56 -16.95
CA ARG A 356 5.31 14.95 -17.76
C ARG A 356 6.61 14.65 -17.02
N ILE A 357 7.50 13.94 -17.67
CA ILE A 357 8.82 13.61 -17.14
C ILE A 357 9.72 14.82 -17.39
N SER A 358 10.24 15.44 -16.34
CA SER A 358 11.19 16.55 -16.43
C SER A 358 12.61 16.12 -16.01
N GLU A 359 13.57 17.02 -16.15
CA GLU A 359 14.93 16.78 -15.67
C GLU A 359 15.00 16.59 -14.13
N LYS A 360 13.98 17.07 -13.38
CA LYS A 360 13.92 16.86 -11.93
C LYS A 360 13.70 15.39 -11.58
N GLU A 361 12.75 14.73 -12.26
CA GLU A 361 12.48 13.30 -12.07
C GLU A 361 13.68 12.47 -12.53
N LEU A 362 14.29 12.82 -13.66
CA LEU A 362 15.49 12.12 -14.14
C LEU A 362 16.69 12.29 -13.18
N ALA A 363 16.87 13.47 -12.59
CA ALA A 363 17.90 13.71 -11.57
C ALA A 363 17.62 12.89 -10.28
N TYR A 364 16.37 12.82 -9.87
CA TYR A 364 15.93 11.99 -8.75
C TYR A 364 16.24 10.50 -9.01
N PHE A 365 15.86 9.96 -10.18
CA PHE A 365 16.14 8.56 -10.55
C PHE A 365 17.65 8.26 -10.55
N ARG A 366 18.49 9.17 -11.06
CA ARG A 366 19.96 9.02 -10.99
C ARG A 366 20.46 8.95 -9.54
N LYS A 367 19.90 9.83 -8.67
CA LYS A 367 20.34 9.92 -7.26
C LYS A 367 20.00 8.68 -6.45
N ILE A 368 18.83 8.05 -6.72
CA ILE A 368 18.42 6.79 -6.06
C ILE A 368 18.93 5.54 -6.77
N GLY A 369 19.73 5.68 -7.84
CA GLY A 369 20.29 4.55 -8.57
C GLY A 369 19.27 3.75 -9.39
N TYR A 370 18.12 4.34 -9.74
CA TYR A 370 17.09 3.65 -10.53
C TYR A 370 17.52 3.54 -12.01
N ASN A 371 17.70 2.31 -12.47
CA ASN A 371 18.23 1.98 -13.80
C ASN A 371 17.24 1.21 -14.68
N SER A 372 15.98 1.64 -14.76
CA SER A 372 15.06 1.11 -15.77
C SER A 372 15.60 1.41 -17.18
N THR A 373 15.50 0.45 -18.09
CA THR A 373 16.01 0.62 -19.45
C THR A 373 15.08 1.47 -20.30
N ASP A 374 13.87 1.00 -20.52
CA ASP A 374 12.87 1.64 -21.37
C ASP A 374 11.56 1.86 -20.63
N ILE A 375 10.92 2.99 -20.88
CA ILE A 375 9.64 3.35 -20.30
C ILE A 375 8.61 3.66 -21.39
N PRO A 376 7.33 3.31 -21.21
CA PRO A 376 6.29 3.68 -22.15
C PRO A 376 5.92 5.16 -21.99
N VAL A 377 5.96 5.89 -23.09
CA VAL A 377 5.50 7.27 -23.18
C VAL A 377 4.40 7.39 -24.23
N ILE A 378 3.54 8.37 -24.11
CA ILE A 378 2.49 8.65 -25.07
C ILE A 378 3.12 9.07 -26.41
N VAL A 379 2.64 8.52 -27.52
CA VAL A 379 3.01 8.98 -28.86
C VAL A 379 2.38 10.33 -29.06
N SER A 380 3.20 11.39 -29.16
CA SER A 380 2.71 12.70 -29.55
C SER A 380 2.22 12.62 -31.00
N SER A 381 0.93 12.83 -31.24
CA SER A 381 0.47 13.27 -32.57
C SER A 381 1.17 14.61 -32.81
N SER A 382 1.93 14.71 -33.89
CA SER A 382 2.68 15.93 -34.25
C SER A 382 1.75 17.14 -34.17
N GLY A 383 1.81 17.89 -33.04
CA GLY A 383 1.17 19.19 -32.96
C GLY A 383 0.50 19.62 -31.67
N ASP A 384 0.19 18.75 -30.70
CA ASP A 384 -0.53 19.22 -29.51
C ASP A 384 -0.08 18.45 -28.24
N PHE A 385 0.74 19.10 -27.42
CA PHE A 385 0.71 19.07 -25.93
C PHE A 385 1.75 20.07 -25.41
#